data_b207a6e9c48897d3d73b28d1177a5003
#
_entry.id   b207a6e9c48897d3d73b28d1177a5003
#
_cell.length_a   1.000
_cell.length_b   1.000
_cell.length_c   1.000
_cell.angle_alpha   90.00
_cell.angle_beta   90.00
_cell.angle_gamma   90.00
#
_symmetry.space_group_name_H-M   'P 1'
#
loop_
_entity.id
_entity.type
_entity.pdbx_description
1 polymer ?
#
loop_
_entity_poly.entity_id
_entity_poly.type
_entity_poly.pdbx_seq_one_letter_code
_entity_poly.pdbx_strand_id
1 'polypeptide(L)'
;TDSNPWLKDMAFAKQEVVRHKARDGLKLEGMLIRPLNEEPGTRYPLIMVVHGGPESHYSNGWLTSYSQPGQMAAAKGFAVFYSNYRGSTGRGVEFARISQNDAAGKEFDDLVDAVDHLIETGLVDRDKVGMTGGSYGGYASAWAATYYSDRFAAAVMYAGITDLVSKVGTTDIPYEDYMVHQDKWLWDEWTYYRERSPIYYAKKHQTPLLIAHGDADTRVHPSQSMEIYRVLKNLGQAPVRMVFYRGEPHGNRRAASRLDYSLRQMRWLEYYLKGPGGPPPDYVLEYK
;
A
#
# COMPACT_ATOMS: atom_id res chain seq x y z
N THR A 1 -11.89 -30.87 7.03
CA THR A 1 -13.07 -30.09 7.48
C THR A 1 -13.64 -29.33 6.30
N ASP A 2 -14.94 -29.46 6.08
CA ASP A 2 -15.68 -28.74 5.04
C ASP A 2 -16.41 -27.54 5.67
N SER A 3 -15.61 -26.61 6.23
CA SER A 3 -16.12 -25.48 7.01
C SER A 3 -16.79 -24.40 6.15
N ASN A 4 -16.49 -24.38 4.84
CA ASN A 4 -17.00 -23.39 3.89
C ASN A 4 -17.44 -24.09 2.59
N PRO A 5 -18.49 -24.95 2.61
CA PRO A 5 -18.87 -25.76 1.46
C PRO A 5 -19.29 -24.93 0.24
N TRP A 6 -19.77 -23.70 0.46
CA TRP A 6 -20.17 -22.74 -0.57
C TRP A 6 -18.99 -22.26 -1.45
N LEU A 7 -17.74 -22.44 -1.01
CA LEU A 7 -16.57 -22.11 -1.83
C LEU A 7 -16.46 -22.96 -3.11
N LYS A 8 -17.10 -24.14 -3.13
CA LYS A 8 -17.13 -25.03 -4.31
C LYS A 8 -17.90 -24.42 -5.48
N ASP A 9 -18.83 -23.50 -5.18
CA ASP A 9 -19.66 -22.82 -6.17
C ASP A 9 -19.07 -21.49 -6.62
N MET A 10 -17.88 -21.12 -6.13
CA MET A 10 -17.20 -19.87 -6.47
C MET A 10 -16.02 -20.10 -7.44
N ALA A 11 -15.91 -19.24 -8.43
CA ALA A 11 -14.72 -19.17 -9.27
C ALA A 11 -13.64 -18.34 -8.58
N PHE A 12 -12.41 -18.85 -8.57
CA PHE A 12 -11.24 -18.15 -8.06
C PHE A 12 -10.24 -17.86 -9.18
N ALA A 13 -9.68 -16.67 -9.13
CA ALA A 13 -8.60 -16.27 -10.02
C ALA A 13 -7.31 -17.04 -9.69
N LYS A 14 -6.51 -17.33 -10.72
CA LYS A 14 -5.21 -17.98 -10.57
C LYS A 14 -4.28 -17.15 -9.70
N GLN A 15 -3.67 -17.79 -8.72
CA GLN A 15 -2.63 -17.21 -7.86
C GLN A 15 -1.31 -17.93 -8.10
N GLU A 16 -0.22 -17.18 -8.21
CA GLU A 16 1.10 -17.74 -8.47
C GLU A 16 2.21 -16.89 -7.81
N VAL A 17 3.34 -17.54 -7.55
CA VAL A 17 4.57 -16.85 -7.12
C VAL A 17 5.29 -16.31 -8.34
N VAL A 18 5.46 -15.00 -8.40
CA VAL A 18 6.26 -14.34 -9.44
C VAL A 18 7.61 -13.95 -8.86
N ARG A 19 8.68 -14.34 -9.57
CA ARG A 19 10.06 -13.98 -9.22
C ARG A 19 10.60 -12.98 -10.22
N HIS A 20 11.23 -11.93 -9.70
CA HIS A 20 11.84 -10.87 -10.51
C HIS A 20 13.17 -10.42 -9.90
N LYS A 21 13.83 -9.49 -10.55
CA LYS A 21 15.04 -8.85 -10.03
C LYS A 21 14.79 -7.37 -9.83
N ALA A 22 15.28 -6.85 -8.71
CA ALA A 22 15.43 -5.43 -8.52
C ALA A 22 16.49 -4.86 -9.49
N ARG A 23 16.51 -3.55 -9.70
CA ARG A 23 17.46 -2.82 -10.56
C ARG A 23 18.92 -3.05 -10.19
N ASP A 24 19.20 -3.38 -8.92
CA ASP A 24 20.53 -3.73 -8.42
C ASP A 24 20.83 -5.24 -8.49
N GLY A 25 19.95 -6.02 -9.09
CA GLY A 25 20.11 -7.46 -9.32
C GLY A 25 19.63 -8.36 -8.18
N LEU A 26 19.14 -7.78 -7.05
CA LEU A 26 18.60 -8.57 -5.94
C LEU A 26 17.40 -9.40 -6.42
N LYS A 27 17.41 -10.69 -6.11
CA LYS A 27 16.29 -11.58 -6.44
C LYS A 27 15.14 -11.37 -5.45
N LEU A 28 13.98 -11.03 -5.97
CA LEU A 28 12.76 -10.77 -5.22
C LEU A 28 11.64 -11.71 -5.68
N GLU A 29 10.58 -11.77 -4.88
CA GLU A 29 9.36 -12.49 -5.24
C GLU A 29 8.13 -11.81 -4.65
N GLY A 30 6.97 -12.14 -5.21
CA GLY A 30 5.67 -11.72 -4.71
C GLY A 30 4.58 -12.67 -5.17
N MET A 31 3.39 -12.49 -4.63
CA MET A 31 2.22 -13.28 -4.99
C MET A 31 1.36 -12.50 -5.97
N LEU A 32 1.19 -13.03 -7.16
CA LEU A 32 0.32 -12.47 -8.19
C LEU A 32 -1.03 -13.21 -8.19
N ILE A 33 -2.12 -12.47 -8.03
CA ILE A 33 -3.46 -12.96 -8.35
C ILE A 33 -3.83 -12.33 -9.68
N ARG A 34 -4.03 -13.18 -10.70
CA ARG A 34 -4.34 -12.75 -12.07
C ARG A 34 -5.81 -12.33 -12.18
N PRO A 35 -6.20 -11.52 -13.17
CA PRO A 35 -7.62 -11.25 -13.41
C PRO A 35 -8.42 -12.55 -13.58
N LEU A 36 -9.63 -12.65 -12.99
CA LEU A 36 -10.42 -13.89 -13.03
C LEU A 36 -10.75 -14.34 -14.46
N ASN A 37 -11.05 -13.38 -15.33
CA ASN A 37 -11.36 -13.64 -16.73
C ASN A 37 -10.24 -13.03 -17.62
N GLU A 38 -9.02 -13.50 -17.41
CA GLU A 38 -7.87 -13.03 -18.17
C GLU A 38 -7.95 -13.48 -19.65
N GLU A 39 -7.79 -12.51 -20.55
CA GLU A 39 -7.77 -12.73 -22.01
C GLU A 39 -6.34 -12.54 -22.56
N PRO A 40 -5.88 -13.42 -23.44
CA PRO A 40 -4.55 -13.30 -24.04
C PRO A 40 -4.36 -11.96 -24.76
N GLY A 41 -3.22 -11.31 -24.52
CA GLY A 41 -2.87 -10.03 -25.14
C GLY A 41 -3.54 -8.80 -24.55
N THR A 42 -4.41 -8.96 -23.55
CA THR A 42 -5.03 -7.85 -22.82
C THR A 42 -4.12 -7.39 -21.68
N ARG A 43 -3.98 -6.08 -21.52
CA ARG A 43 -3.32 -5.46 -20.36
C ARG A 43 -4.34 -5.04 -19.32
N TYR A 44 -4.05 -5.29 -18.07
CA TYR A 44 -4.97 -5.07 -16.95
C TYR A 44 -4.47 -4.00 -15.99
N PRO A 45 -5.37 -3.29 -15.29
CA PRO A 45 -4.98 -2.44 -14.18
C PRO A 45 -4.37 -3.29 -13.05
N LEU A 46 -3.32 -2.76 -12.41
CA LEU A 46 -2.62 -3.40 -11.30
C LEU A 46 -2.95 -2.73 -9.97
N ILE A 47 -3.21 -3.54 -8.96
CA ILE A 47 -3.18 -3.12 -7.56
C ILE A 47 -1.93 -3.73 -6.92
N MET A 48 -0.93 -2.90 -6.61
CA MET A 48 0.22 -3.26 -5.79
C MET A 48 -0.20 -3.22 -4.32
N VAL A 49 -0.06 -4.33 -3.61
CA VAL A 49 -0.36 -4.43 -2.18
C VAL A 49 0.95 -4.58 -1.40
N VAL A 50 1.19 -3.66 -0.47
CA VAL A 50 2.42 -3.60 0.31
C VAL A 50 2.13 -3.93 1.76
N HIS A 51 2.87 -4.89 2.34
CA HIS A 51 2.70 -5.26 3.74
C HIS A 51 3.29 -4.22 4.69
N GLY A 52 2.79 -4.20 5.90
CA GLY A 52 3.38 -3.45 7.01
C GLY A 52 4.57 -4.20 7.63
N GLY A 53 5.08 -3.67 8.69
CA GLY A 53 6.28 -4.13 9.39
C GLY A 53 7.32 -3.01 9.42
N PRO A 54 8.40 -3.07 8.61
CA PRO A 54 8.62 -3.84 7.36
C PRO A 54 8.87 -5.34 7.52
N GLU A 55 9.15 -5.84 8.72
CA GLU A 55 9.47 -7.24 9.00
C GLU A 55 8.23 -8.14 8.96
N SER A 56 7.69 -8.34 7.77
CA SER A 56 6.57 -9.21 7.47
C SER A 56 6.75 -9.85 6.10
N HIS A 57 5.83 -10.66 5.64
CA HIS A 57 5.79 -11.17 4.27
C HIS A 57 4.41 -11.68 3.89
N TYR A 58 4.18 -11.83 2.60
CA TYR A 58 3.04 -12.54 2.04
C TYR A 58 3.42 -13.97 1.68
N SER A 59 2.66 -14.94 2.19
CA SER A 59 2.77 -16.36 1.80
C SER A 59 1.83 -16.66 0.65
N ASN A 60 2.11 -17.72 -0.12
CA ASN A 60 1.21 -18.21 -1.18
C ASN A 60 0.00 -18.97 -0.58
N GLY A 61 -0.79 -18.27 0.21
CA GLY A 61 -2.01 -18.73 0.88
C GLY A 61 -3.21 -17.86 0.53
N TRP A 62 -4.18 -17.75 1.43
CA TRP A 62 -5.35 -16.89 1.23
C TRP A 62 -4.99 -15.41 1.45
N LEU A 63 -5.03 -14.62 0.39
CA LEU A 63 -4.65 -13.21 0.36
C LEU A 63 -5.85 -12.27 0.14
N THR A 64 -7.01 -12.62 0.68
CA THR A 64 -8.21 -11.78 0.58
C THR A 64 -8.77 -11.51 1.96
N SER A 65 -8.80 -10.24 2.34
CA SER A 65 -9.34 -9.76 3.61
C SER A 65 -9.91 -8.34 3.43
N TYR A 66 -10.38 -7.74 4.49
CA TYR A 66 -10.93 -6.38 4.42
C TYR A 66 -9.92 -5.32 3.93
N SER A 67 -8.62 -5.54 4.11
CA SER A 67 -7.54 -4.63 3.70
C SER A 67 -6.69 -5.18 2.55
N GLN A 68 -6.95 -6.41 2.15
CA GLN A 68 -6.23 -7.11 1.08
C GLN A 68 -7.24 -7.49 -0.01
N PRO A 69 -7.29 -6.74 -1.13
CA PRO A 69 -8.38 -6.87 -2.11
C PRO A 69 -8.40 -8.20 -2.89
N GLY A 70 -7.27 -8.86 -3.05
CA GLY A 70 -7.07 -10.21 -3.57
C GLY A 70 -8.07 -10.69 -4.61
N GLN A 71 -8.76 -11.78 -4.30
CA GLN A 71 -9.76 -12.40 -5.20
C GLN A 71 -10.92 -11.46 -5.56
N MET A 72 -11.29 -10.56 -4.64
CA MET A 72 -12.35 -9.59 -4.89
C MET A 72 -11.97 -8.60 -6.01
N ALA A 73 -10.74 -8.09 -5.99
CA ALA A 73 -10.25 -7.22 -7.07
C ALA A 73 -10.01 -7.99 -8.37
N ALA A 74 -9.51 -9.23 -8.27
CA ALA A 74 -9.32 -10.10 -9.44
C ALA A 74 -10.64 -10.40 -10.17
N ALA A 75 -11.72 -10.63 -9.42
CA ALA A 75 -13.07 -10.79 -9.98
C ALA A 75 -13.59 -9.53 -10.69
N LYS A 76 -13.05 -8.38 -10.34
CA LYS A 76 -13.32 -7.09 -10.98
C LYS A 76 -12.35 -6.76 -12.12
N GLY A 77 -11.51 -7.71 -12.53
CA GLY A 77 -10.58 -7.59 -13.66
C GLY A 77 -9.31 -6.78 -13.34
N PHE A 78 -8.84 -6.81 -12.11
CA PHE A 78 -7.52 -6.31 -11.73
C PHE A 78 -6.50 -7.46 -11.66
N ALA A 79 -5.26 -7.18 -12.03
CA ALA A 79 -4.13 -7.92 -11.50
C ALA A 79 -3.83 -7.40 -10.09
N VAL A 80 -3.54 -8.28 -9.13
CA VAL A 80 -3.21 -7.90 -7.75
C VAL A 80 -1.88 -8.52 -7.39
N PHE A 81 -0.90 -7.68 -7.02
CA PHE A 81 0.45 -8.15 -6.69
C PHE A 81 0.80 -7.81 -5.24
N TYR A 82 1.12 -8.82 -4.48
CA TYR A 82 1.57 -8.77 -3.10
C TYR A 82 3.08 -8.87 -3.05
N SER A 83 3.77 -7.76 -2.88
CA SER A 83 5.23 -7.70 -2.94
C SER A 83 5.87 -8.17 -1.65
N ASN A 84 6.91 -9.03 -1.78
CA ASN A 84 7.89 -9.31 -0.73
C ASN A 84 9.20 -8.58 -1.09
N TYR A 85 9.19 -7.27 -0.82
CA TYR A 85 10.35 -6.39 -1.04
C TYR A 85 11.52 -6.72 -0.11
N ARG A 86 12.71 -6.18 -0.37
CA ARG A 86 13.87 -6.37 0.54
C ARG A 86 13.51 -5.95 1.97
N GLY A 87 14.01 -6.65 2.96
CA GLY A 87 13.60 -6.45 4.36
C GLY A 87 12.41 -7.31 4.78
N SER A 88 11.68 -7.95 3.84
CA SER A 88 10.64 -8.92 4.20
C SER A 88 11.21 -10.13 4.94
N THR A 89 10.40 -10.72 5.82
CA THR A 89 10.76 -11.96 6.53
C THR A 89 10.58 -13.20 5.64
N GLY A 90 10.87 -14.40 6.18
CA GLY A 90 10.69 -15.68 5.47
C GLY A 90 11.87 -16.13 4.61
N ARG A 91 12.92 -15.28 4.48
CA ARG A 91 14.12 -15.57 3.67
C ARG A 91 15.43 -15.52 4.47
N GLY A 92 15.32 -15.63 5.79
CA GLY A 92 16.44 -15.56 6.71
C GLY A 92 16.76 -14.15 7.20
N VAL A 93 17.58 -14.08 8.24
CA VAL A 93 17.89 -12.83 8.97
C VAL A 93 18.61 -11.82 8.08
N GLU A 94 19.55 -12.28 7.26
CA GLU A 94 20.32 -11.42 6.36
C GLU A 94 19.41 -10.67 5.39
N PHE A 95 18.41 -11.36 4.82
CA PHE A 95 17.46 -10.72 3.91
C PHE A 95 16.53 -9.75 4.65
N ALA A 96 16.08 -10.10 5.85
CA ALA A 96 15.19 -9.25 6.66
C ALA A 96 15.87 -7.94 7.13
N ARG A 97 17.20 -7.91 7.20
CA ARG A 97 17.97 -6.73 7.62
C ARG A 97 18.38 -5.79 6.49
N ILE A 98 18.17 -6.16 5.23
CA ILE A 98 18.70 -5.38 4.09
C ILE A 98 18.15 -3.94 4.05
N SER A 99 16.91 -3.72 4.50
CA SER A 99 16.29 -2.39 4.53
C SER A 99 16.55 -1.59 5.80
N GLN A 100 17.21 -2.19 6.81
CA GLN A 100 17.57 -1.47 8.03
C GLN A 100 18.47 -0.29 7.69
N ASN A 101 18.23 0.87 8.31
CA ASN A 101 18.96 2.10 8.05
C ASN A 101 18.72 2.73 6.65
N ASP A 102 17.72 2.26 5.89
CA ASP A 102 17.38 2.77 4.56
C ASP A 102 15.87 2.86 4.32
N ALA A 103 15.08 3.23 5.35
CA ALA A 103 13.63 3.35 5.25
C ALA A 103 13.20 4.27 4.10
N ALA A 104 12.19 3.87 3.32
CA ALA A 104 11.78 4.48 2.05
C ALA A 104 12.94 4.62 1.04
N GLY A 105 13.90 3.71 1.11
CA GLY A 105 15.01 3.62 0.17
C GLY A 105 14.79 2.55 -0.89
N LYS A 106 15.76 1.64 -0.95
CA LYS A 106 15.76 0.58 -1.97
C LYS A 106 14.56 -0.36 -1.88
N GLU A 107 13.96 -0.55 -0.69
CA GLU A 107 12.77 -1.39 -0.55
C GLU A 107 11.55 -0.78 -1.26
N PHE A 108 11.48 0.55 -1.40
CA PHE A 108 10.42 1.17 -2.20
C PHE A 108 10.79 1.26 -3.69
N ASP A 109 12.07 1.28 -4.03
CA ASP A 109 12.53 1.03 -5.40
C ASP A 109 12.12 -0.38 -5.86
N ASP A 110 12.21 -1.41 -5.00
CA ASP A 110 11.80 -2.78 -5.32
C ASP A 110 10.32 -2.87 -5.73
N LEU A 111 9.45 -2.02 -5.17
CA LEU A 111 8.03 -1.95 -5.54
C LEU A 111 7.85 -1.45 -6.98
N VAL A 112 8.62 -0.44 -7.35
CA VAL A 112 8.63 0.10 -8.74
C VAL A 112 9.19 -0.94 -9.70
N ASP A 113 10.27 -1.61 -9.33
CA ASP A 113 10.89 -2.66 -10.15
C ASP A 113 9.94 -3.85 -10.38
N ALA A 114 9.14 -4.21 -9.36
CA ALA A 114 8.10 -5.23 -9.51
C ALA A 114 6.99 -4.80 -10.49
N VAL A 115 6.57 -3.53 -10.43
CA VAL A 115 5.61 -2.96 -11.39
C VAL A 115 6.17 -3.02 -12.80
N ASP A 116 7.42 -2.58 -13.01
CA ASP A 116 8.07 -2.59 -14.31
C ASP A 116 8.17 -4.02 -14.87
N HIS A 117 8.56 -4.98 -14.05
CA HIS A 117 8.56 -6.38 -14.44
C HIS A 117 7.19 -6.86 -14.93
N LEU A 118 6.11 -6.56 -14.20
CA LEU A 118 4.76 -6.97 -14.59
C LEU A 118 4.28 -6.27 -15.88
N ILE A 119 4.69 -5.03 -16.12
CA ILE A 119 4.45 -4.30 -17.39
C ILE A 119 5.19 -4.98 -18.54
N GLU A 120 6.45 -5.38 -18.34
CA GLU A 120 7.29 -6.06 -19.35
C GLU A 120 6.73 -7.43 -19.73
N THR A 121 6.09 -8.15 -18.81
CA THR A 121 5.41 -9.43 -19.12
C THR A 121 4.20 -9.25 -20.04
N GLY A 122 3.73 -8.04 -20.27
CA GLY A 122 2.54 -7.75 -21.05
C GLY A 122 1.22 -7.81 -20.27
N LEU A 123 1.23 -8.15 -18.99
CA LEU A 123 0.04 -8.29 -18.16
C LEU A 123 -0.54 -6.93 -17.73
N VAL A 124 0.32 -5.98 -17.39
CA VAL A 124 -0.08 -4.73 -16.71
C VAL A 124 -0.10 -3.55 -17.68
N ASP A 125 -1.15 -2.74 -17.59
CA ASP A 125 -1.24 -1.43 -18.22
C ASP A 125 -0.45 -0.42 -17.38
N ARG A 126 0.59 0.18 -17.98
CA ARG A 126 1.50 1.15 -17.32
C ARG A 126 0.76 2.34 -16.70
N ASP A 127 -0.31 2.79 -17.32
CA ASP A 127 -1.05 3.99 -16.93
C ASP A 127 -2.13 3.70 -15.88
N LYS A 128 -2.30 2.42 -15.50
CA LYS A 128 -3.34 1.94 -14.59
C LYS A 128 -2.77 1.17 -13.41
N VAL A 129 -1.76 1.72 -12.78
CA VAL A 129 -1.13 1.13 -11.59
C VAL A 129 -1.55 1.87 -10.34
N GLY A 130 -2.11 1.15 -9.38
CA GLY A 130 -2.45 1.67 -8.05
C GLY A 130 -1.65 0.99 -6.95
N MET A 131 -1.50 1.67 -5.81
CA MET A 131 -0.84 1.10 -4.63
C MET A 131 -1.73 1.20 -3.40
N THR A 132 -1.68 0.15 -2.57
CA THR A 132 -2.36 0.15 -1.27
C THR A 132 -1.56 -0.63 -0.23
N GLY A 133 -1.72 -0.25 1.04
CA GLY A 133 -1.13 -0.95 2.17
C GLY A 133 -1.47 -0.28 3.49
N GLY A 134 -1.19 -0.97 4.58
CA GLY A 134 -1.37 -0.46 5.93
C GLY A 134 -0.04 -0.33 6.67
N SER A 135 0.06 0.58 7.66
CA SER A 135 1.25 0.78 8.46
C SER A 135 2.46 1.17 7.58
N TYR A 136 3.53 0.40 7.59
CA TYR A 136 4.66 0.57 6.67
C TYR A 136 4.22 0.48 5.19
N GLY A 137 3.23 -0.38 4.85
CA GLY A 137 2.62 -0.40 3.53
C GLY A 137 1.79 0.85 3.22
N GLY A 138 1.23 1.49 4.24
CA GLY A 138 0.62 2.83 4.14
C GLY A 138 1.66 3.92 3.90
N TYR A 139 2.84 3.79 4.47
CA TYR A 139 4.00 4.63 4.19
C TYR A 139 4.40 4.52 2.71
N ALA A 140 4.53 3.29 2.20
CA ALA A 140 4.77 3.07 0.78
C ALA A 140 3.68 3.69 -0.11
N SER A 141 2.40 3.61 0.30
CA SER A 141 1.28 4.20 -0.44
C SER A 141 1.33 5.74 -0.45
N ALA A 142 1.73 6.37 0.67
CA ALA A 142 1.97 7.80 0.74
C ALA A 142 3.18 8.21 -0.11
N TRP A 143 4.25 7.40 -0.11
CA TRP A 143 5.44 7.60 -0.92
C TRP A 143 5.12 7.49 -2.42
N ALA A 144 4.30 6.51 -2.82
CA ALA A 144 3.80 6.38 -4.18
C ALA A 144 2.99 7.61 -4.63
N ALA A 145 2.19 8.19 -3.73
CA ALA A 145 1.39 9.38 -4.04
C ALA A 145 2.20 10.69 -4.07
N THR A 146 3.41 10.70 -3.55
CA THR A 146 4.27 11.90 -3.46
C THR A 146 5.57 11.76 -4.23
N TYR A 147 6.49 10.90 -3.78
CA TYR A 147 7.81 10.75 -4.40
C TYR A 147 7.74 10.09 -5.78
N TYR A 148 6.96 9.00 -5.92
CA TYR A 148 6.75 8.28 -7.19
C TYR A 148 5.42 8.62 -7.85
N SER A 149 4.94 9.84 -7.70
CA SER A 149 3.61 10.24 -8.15
C SER A 149 3.40 10.14 -9.68
N ASP A 150 4.45 10.11 -10.45
CA ASP A 150 4.44 9.87 -11.89
C ASP A 150 4.29 8.39 -12.28
N ARG A 151 4.41 7.49 -11.32
CA ARG A 151 4.38 6.03 -11.55
C ARG A 151 3.06 5.37 -11.15
N PHE A 152 2.22 6.06 -10.37
CA PHE A 152 0.98 5.51 -9.82
C PHE A 152 -0.20 6.41 -10.12
N ALA A 153 -1.27 5.82 -10.68
CA ALA A 153 -2.50 6.52 -11.05
C ALA A 153 -3.50 6.62 -9.87
N ALA A 154 -3.32 5.86 -8.80
CA ALA A 154 -4.12 5.93 -7.58
C ALA A 154 -3.35 5.37 -6.38
N ALA A 155 -3.63 5.88 -5.18
CA ALA A 155 -3.10 5.30 -3.95
C ALA A 155 -4.16 5.27 -2.84
N VAL A 156 -4.08 4.24 -1.99
CA VAL A 156 -4.91 4.11 -0.79
C VAL A 156 -3.98 3.82 0.40
N MET A 157 -3.88 4.78 1.30
CA MET A 157 -3.06 4.71 2.50
C MET A 157 -3.93 4.36 3.71
N TYR A 158 -3.61 3.28 4.42
CA TYR A 158 -4.22 2.95 5.70
C TYR A 158 -3.19 3.08 6.83
N ALA A 159 -3.48 3.92 7.83
CA ALA A 159 -2.63 4.11 9.01
C ALA A 159 -1.14 4.27 8.68
N GLY A 160 -0.82 5.03 7.62
CA GLY A 160 0.53 5.15 7.07
C GLY A 160 1.36 6.24 7.73
N ILE A 161 2.67 6.08 7.63
CA ILE A 161 3.66 7.06 8.08
C ILE A 161 3.83 8.11 6.98
N THR A 162 3.79 9.39 7.33
CA THR A 162 3.90 10.49 6.35
C THR A 162 4.95 11.52 6.71
N ASP A 163 5.30 11.61 8.00
CA ASP A 163 6.35 12.45 8.52
C ASP A 163 7.11 11.70 9.62
N LEU A 164 8.30 11.21 9.29
CA LEU A 164 9.15 10.50 10.25
C LEU A 164 9.61 11.42 11.40
N VAL A 165 9.70 12.72 11.16
CA VAL A 165 10.10 13.68 12.21
C VAL A 165 9.06 13.71 13.33
N SER A 166 7.79 13.90 12.98
CA SER A 166 6.71 13.92 13.98
C SER A 166 6.39 12.52 14.54
N LYS A 167 6.65 11.45 13.76
CA LYS A 167 6.44 10.06 14.20
C LYS A 167 7.26 9.71 15.43
N VAL A 168 8.53 10.11 15.50
CA VAL A 168 9.43 9.79 16.63
C VAL A 168 8.83 10.20 17.98
N GLY A 169 8.15 11.34 18.02
CA GLY A 169 7.53 11.86 19.26
C GLY A 169 6.10 11.37 19.54
N THR A 170 5.50 10.58 18.63
CA THR A 170 4.08 10.22 18.72
C THR A 170 3.81 8.72 18.67
N THR A 171 4.79 7.90 18.35
CA THR A 171 4.67 6.43 18.30
C THR A 171 4.82 5.80 19.68
N ASP A 172 4.15 4.66 19.91
CA ASP A 172 4.32 3.82 21.09
C ASP A 172 5.51 2.84 20.99
N ILE A 173 6.24 2.85 19.84
CA ILE A 173 7.38 1.94 19.59
C ILE A 173 8.68 2.69 19.22
N PRO A 174 9.12 3.72 19.97
CA PRO A 174 10.27 4.53 19.55
C PRO A 174 11.58 3.75 19.48
N TYR A 175 11.77 2.74 20.33
CA TYR A 175 12.97 1.88 20.33
C TYR A 175 12.98 0.88 19.17
N GLU A 176 11.82 0.32 18.79
CA GLU A 176 11.71 -0.52 17.60
C GLU A 176 11.99 0.30 16.34
N ASP A 177 11.44 1.50 16.26
CA ASP A 177 11.69 2.43 15.15
C ASP A 177 13.19 2.73 15.02
N TYR A 178 13.90 2.99 16.13
CA TYR A 178 15.33 3.15 16.14
C TYR A 178 16.08 1.87 15.77
N MET A 179 15.88 0.77 16.52
CA MET A 179 16.74 -0.42 16.44
C MET A 179 16.51 -1.26 15.19
N VAL A 180 15.30 -1.22 14.62
CA VAL A 180 14.89 -2.13 13.56
C VAL A 180 14.74 -1.40 12.22
N HIS A 181 14.24 -0.16 12.22
CA HIS A 181 13.96 0.55 10.98
C HIS A 181 15.08 1.54 10.61
N GLN A 182 15.39 2.48 11.51
CA GLN A 182 16.21 3.64 11.16
C GLN A 182 17.70 3.45 11.48
N ASP A 183 18.04 2.70 12.55
CA ASP A 183 19.39 2.55 13.13
C ASP A 183 20.08 3.90 13.40
N LYS A 184 19.31 4.91 13.70
CA LYS A 184 19.74 6.28 14.02
C LYS A 184 18.63 7.03 14.76
N TRP A 185 19.01 8.05 15.54
CA TRP A 185 18.04 8.92 16.20
C TRP A 185 17.77 10.18 15.36
N LEU A 186 16.55 10.71 15.47
CA LEU A 186 16.16 11.97 14.81
C LEU A 186 17.12 13.11 15.12
N TRP A 187 17.52 13.29 16.37
CA TRP A 187 18.39 14.40 16.80
C TRP A 187 19.81 14.30 16.28
N ASP A 188 20.24 13.15 15.78
CA ASP A 188 21.54 12.95 15.14
C ASP A 188 21.46 13.13 13.61
N GLU A 189 20.28 12.85 13.00
CA GLU A 189 20.14 12.75 11.55
C GLU A 189 18.86 13.41 10.97
N TRP A 190 18.61 14.67 11.31
CA TRP A 190 17.44 15.43 10.88
C TRP A 190 17.18 15.40 9.37
N THR A 191 18.25 15.49 8.56
CA THR A 191 18.12 15.48 7.10
C THR A 191 17.59 14.15 6.60
N TYR A 192 18.09 13.03 7.12
CA TYR A 192 17.60 11.71 6.80
C TYR A 192 16.09 11.58 7.09
N TYR A 193 15.66 11.88 8.31
CA TYR A 193 14.25 11.78 8.72
C TYR A 193 13.32 12.61 7.83
N ARG A 194 13.73 13.84 7.51
CA ARG A 194 12.98 14.71 6.62
C ARG A 194 12.89 14.13 5.19
N GLU A 195 14.02 13.71 4.62
CA GLU A 195 14.09 13.22 3.24
C GLU A 195 13.46 11.84 3.06
N ARG A 196 13.23 11.11 4.15
CA ARG A 196 12.49 9.84 4.19
C ARG A 196 11.00 10.02 4.53
N SER A 197 10.51 11.26 4.57
CA SER A 197 9.12 11.60 4.86
C SER A 197 8.34 11.91 3.58
N PRO A 198 7.22 11.23 3.29
CA PRO A 198 6.36 11.54 2.12
C PRO A 198 5.94 13.00 2.04
N ILE A 199 5.65 13.64 3.17
CA ILE A 199 5.23 15.04 3.25
C ILE A 199 6.29 16.00 2.70
N TYR A 200 7.57 15.67 2.77
CA TYR A 200 8.66 16.46 2.21
C TYR A 200 8.54 16.58 0.68
N TYR A 201 7.96 15.58 0.03
CA TYR A 201 7.74 15.54 -1.42
C TYR A 201 6.32 15.93 -1.85
N ALA A 202 5.53 16.52 -0.96
CA ALA A 202 4.13 16.87 -1.22
C ALA A 202 3.93 17.73 -2.48
N LYS A 203 4.91 18.56 -2.86
CA LYS A 203 4.88 19.35 -4.10
C LYS A 203 4.87 18.51 -5.40
N LYS A 204 5.27 17.24 -5.33
CA LYS A 204 5.24 16.32 -6.48
C LYS A 204 3.89 15.60 -6.61
N HIS A 205 2.98 15.77 -5.66
CA HIS A 205 1.72 15.04 -5.58
C HIS A 205 0.82 15.28 -6.79
N GLN A 206 0.63 14.24 -7.59
CA GLN A 206 -0.29 14.21 -8.75
C GLN A 206 -1.22 12.98 -8.70
N THR A 207 -0.97 12.03 -7.82
CA THR A 207 -1.70 10.77 -7.68
C THR A 207 -2.88 10.93 -6.72
N PRO A 208 -4.13 10.68 -7.12
CA PRO A 208 -5.27 10.67 -6.23
C PRO A 208 -5.03 9.76 -5.01
N LEU A 209 -5.18 10.32 -3.78
CA LEU A 209 -4.88 9.63 -2.53
C LEU A 209 -6.11 9.53 -1.62
N LEU A 210 -6.52 8.30 -1.31
CA LEU A 210 -7.44 8.01 -0.20
C LEU A 210 -6.63 7.69 1.05
N ILE A 211 -6.91 8.41 2.12
CA ILE A 211 -6.31 8.24 3.44
C ILE A 211 -7.36 7.66 4.38
N ALA A 212 -7.06 6.56 5.04
CA ALA A 212 -7.92 5.95 6.05
C ALA A 212 -7.13 5.66 7.32
N HIS A 213 -7.71 5.94 8.51
CA HIS A 213 -7.01 5.77 9.79
C HIS A 213 -7.99 5.52 10.94
N GLY A 214 -7.60 4.72 11.92
CA GLY A 214 -8.29 4.62 13.20
C GLY A 214 -7.89 5.79 14.12
N ASP A 215 -8.83 6.47 14.75
CA ASP A 215 -8.51 7.64 15.57
C ASP A 215 -7.96 7.32 16.98
N ALA A 216 -7.94 6.04 17.35
CA ALA A 216 -7.34 5.50 18.58
C ALA A 216 -6.01 4.75 18.31
N ASP A 217 -5.36 5.01 17.19
CA ASP A 217 -4.08 4.40 16.82
C ASP A 217 -2.93 5.04 17.60
N THR A 218 -2.19 4.23 18.38
CA THR A 218 -1.01 4.65 19.13
C THR A 218 0.31 4.28 18.44
N ARG A 219 0.26 3.34 17.48
CA ARG A 219 1.43 2.85 16.73
C ARG A 219 1.90 3.84 15.69
N VAL A 220 0.97 4.22 14.81
CA VAL A 220 1.10 5.34 13.88
C VAL A 220 0.03 6.34 14.26
N HIS A 221 0.43 7.39 14.97
CA HIS A 221 -0.53 8.36 15.50
C HIS A 221 -1.35 9.01 14.38
N PRO A 222 -2.67 9.25 14.56
CA PRO A 222 -3.55 9.82 13.53
C PRO A 222 -3.11 11.19 12.99
N SER A 223 -2.24 11.91 13.70
CA SER A 223 -1.62 13.15 13.22
C SER A 223 -0.90 12.95 11.89
N GLN A 224 -0.29 11.78 11.65
CA GLN A 224 0.37 11.45 10.40
C GLN A 224 -0.57 11.63 9.19
N SER A 225 -1.79 11.09 9.29
CA SER A 225 -2.81 11.26 8.27
C SER A 225 -3.33 12.70 8.16
N MET A 226 -3.46 13.40 9.30
CA MET A 226 -3.92 14.80 9.30
C MET A 226 -2.89 15.76 8.67
N GLU A 227 -1.62 15.55 8.94
CA GLU A 227 -0.52 16.37 8.41
C GLU A 227 -0.49 16.31 6.89
N ILE A 228 -0.35 15.10 6.33
CA ILE A 228 -0.29 14.94 4.87
C ILE A 228 -1.59 15.39 4.19
N TYR A 229 -2.75 15.06 4.75
CA TYR A 229 -4.05 15.49 4.20
C TYR A 229 -4.13 17.01 4.07
N ARG A 230 -3.80 17.74 5.14
CA ARG A 230 -3.87 19.22 5.15
C ARG A 230 -2.90 19.84 4.15
N VAL A 231 -1.66 19.33 4.08
CA VAL A 231 -0.68 19.82 3.12
C VAL A 231 -1.13 19.59 1.69
N LEU A 232 -1.55 18.38 1.34
CA LEU A 232 -2.00 18.06 -0.01
C LEU A 232 -3.30 18.81 -0.39
N LYS A 233 -4.22 18.99 0.57
CA LYS A 233 -5.43 19.80 0.37
C LYS A 233 -5.12 21.26 0.06
N ASN A 234 -4.16 21.84 0.77
CA ASN A 234 -3.74 23.23 0.55
C ASN A 234 -3.01 23.42 -0.78
N LEU A 235 -2.24 22.42 -1.21
CA LEU A 235 -1.56 22.43 -2.52
C LEU A 235 -2.57 22.28 -3.69
N GLY A 236 -3.65 21.53 -3.50
CA GLY A 236 -4.73 21.38 -4.47
C GLY A 236 -4.35 20.76 -5.81
N GLN A 237 -3.24 20.01 -5.89
CA GLN A 237 -2.69 19.48 -7.14
C GLN A 237 -3.41 18.23 -7.64
N ALA A 238 -3.85 17.36 -6.73
CA ALA A 238 -4.59 16.13 -7.04
C ALA A 238 -5.67 15.86 -5.99
N PRO A 239 -6.66 15.02 -6.30
CA PRO A 239 -7.70 14.65 -5.35
C PRO A 239 -7.13 13.95 -4.12
N VAL A 240 -7.51 14.43 -2.94
CA VAL A 240 -7.21 13.78 -1.66
C VAL A 240 -8.46 13.69 -0.80
N ARG A 241 -8.67 12.53 -0.19
CA ARG A 241 -9.77 12.27 0.74
C ARG A 241 -9.25 11.60 2.00
N MET A 242 -9.82 11.94 3.15
CA MET A 242 -9.48 11.33 4.43
C MET A 242 -10.73 10.80 5.12
N VAL A 243 -10.62 9.60 5.71
CA VAL A 243 -11.65 8.93 6.48
C VAL A 243 -11.06 8.48 7.81
N PHE A 244 -11.67 8.87 8.92
CA PHE A 244 -11.35 8.36 10.24
C PHE A 244 -12.37 7.34 10.72
N TYR A 245 -11.87 6.23 11.26
CA TYR A 245 -12.66 5.20 11.92
C TYR A 245 -12.61 5.42 13.43
N ARG A 246 -13.72 5.91 13.97
CA ARG A 246 -13.82 6.33 15.37
C ARG A 246 -13.64 5.17 16.35
N GLY A 247 -12.66 5.30 17.27
CA GLY A 247 -12.31 4.30 18.27
C GLY A 247 -11.62 3.04 17.71
N GLU A 248 -11.21 3.05 16.44
CA GLU A 248 -10.40 1.96 15.87
C GLU A 248 -8.90 2.20 16.13
N PRO A 249 -8.16 1.17 16.53
CA PRO A 249 -6.71 1.25 16.74
C PRO A 249 -5.94 1.11 15.41
N HIS A 250 -4.70 0.61 15.47
CA HIS A 250 -3.81 0.38 14.31
C HIS A 250 -4.32 -0.65 13.27
N GLY A 251 -5.57 -0.98 13.28
CA GLY A 251 -6.28 -1.87 12.34
C GLY A 251 -7.75 -1.91 12.71
N ASN A 252 -8.64 -1.88 11.74
CA ASN A 252 -10.07 -1.93 11.97
C ASN A 252 -10.47 -3.26 12.64
N ARG A 253 -11.13 -3.20 13.78
CA ARG A 253 -11.62 -4.35 14.54
C ARG A 253 -13.11 -4.60 14.33
N ARG A 254 -13.91 -3.53 14.21
CA ARG A 254 -15.37 -3.64 14.04
C ARG A 254 -15.69 -4.06 12.61
N ALA A 255 -16.66 -4.95 12.46
CA ALA A 255 -17.10 -5.46 11.16
C ALA A 255 -17.55 -4.32 10.22
N ALA A 256 -18.30 -3.35 10.74
CA ALA A 256 -18.74 -2.18 9.98
C ALA A 256 -17.58 -1.35 9.44
N SER A 257 -16.55 -1.07 10.27
CA SER A 257 -15.34 -0.34 9.87
C SER A 257 -14.54 -1.11 8.82
N ARG A 258 -14.46 -2.42 8.95
CA ARG A 258 -13.80 -3.30 7.96
C ARG A 258 -14.51 -3.30 6.62
N LEU A 259 -15.82 -3.44 6.63
CA LEU A 259 -16.65 -3.42 5.42
C LEU A 259 -16.55 -2.05 4.72
N ASP A 260 -16.75 -0.96 5.47
CA ASP A 260 -16.67 0.40 4.92
C ASP A 260 -15.31 0.68 4.30
N TYR A 261 -14.20 0.29 4.98
CA TYR A 261 -12.86 0.46 4.42
C TYR A 261 -12.66 -0.32 3.13
N SER A 262 -13.07 -1.61 3.12
CA SER A 262 -12.95 -2.46 1.92
C SER A 262 -13.69 -1.88 0.72
N LEU A 263 -14.92 -1.39 0.93
CA LEU A 263 -15.72 -0.76 -0.13
C LEU A 263 -15.08 0.55 -0.63
N ARG A 264 -14.59 1.41 0.28
CA ARG A 264 -13.93 2.68 -0.10
C ARG A 264 -12.64 2.44 -0.85
N GLN A 265 -11.81 1.49 -0.39
CA GLN A 265 -10.57 1.10 -1.04
C GLN A 265 -10.84 0.65 -2.49
N MET A 266 -11.76 -0.28 -2.68
CA MET A 266 -12.09 -0.79 -4.02
C MET A 266 -12.71 0.29 -4.88
N ARG A 267 -13.67 1.07 -4.37
CA ARG A 267 -14.30 2.16 -5.12
C ARG A 267 -13.28 3.20 -5.59
N TRP A 268 -12.31 3.56 -4.75
CA TRP A 268 -11.25 4.51 -5.09
C TRP A 268 -10.37 3.98 -6.22
N LEU A 269 -9.90 2.73 -6.08
CA LEU A 269 -9.05 2.09 -7.07
C LEU A 269 -9.80 1.85 -8.41
N GLU A 270 -11.04 1.37 -8.37
CA GLU A 270 -11.86 1.23 -9.59
C GLU A 270 -12.06 2.56 -10.31
N TYR A 271 -12.37 3.61 -9.55
CA TYR A 271 -12.68 4.92 -10.11
C TYR A 271 -11.50 5.54 -10.87
N TYR A 272 -10.28 5.42 -10.32
CA TYR A 272 -9.10 6.02 -10.93
C TYR A 272 -8.35 5.10 -11.90
N LEU A 273 -8.45 3.79 -11.75
CA LEU A 273 -7.73 2.84 -12.60
C LEU A 273 -8.58 2.29 -13.76
N LYS A 274 -9.89 2.33 -13.64
CA LYS A 274 -10.82 1.78 -14.67
C LYS A 274 -11.94 2.74 -15.08
N GLY A 275 -12.27 3.67 -14.22
CA GLY A 275 -13.39 4.57 -14.37
C GLY A 275 -13.00 5.94 -14.90
N PRO A 276 -13.87 6.95 -14.69
CA PRO A 276 -13.71 8.24 -15.35
C PRO A 276 -12.55 9.08 -14.81
N GLY A 277 -12.06 8.81 -13.59
CA GLY A 277 -11.08 9.69 -12.95
C GLY A 277 -11.63 11.10 -12.65
N GLY A 278 -10.74 12.08 -12.46
CA GLY A 278 -11.13 13.47 -12.19
C GLY A 278 -11.49 13.72 -10.71
N PRO A 279 -12.56 14.49 -10.40
CA PRO A 279 -12.99 14.75 -9.02
C PRO A 279 -13.24 13.46 -8.24
N PRO A 280 -13.04 13.43 -6.90
CA PRO A 280 -13.22 12.19 -6.13
C PRO A 280 -14.64 11.63 -6.28
N PRO A 281 -14.80 10.29 -6.27
CA PRO A 281 -16.11 9.66 -6.28
C PRO A 281 -16.93 10.13 -5.07
N ASP A 282 -18.26 9.99 -5.12
CA ASP A 282 -19.14 10.45 -4.05
C ASP A 282 -18.69 9.95 -2.66
N TYR A 283 -18.90 10.76 -1.64
CA TYR A 283 -18.48 10.40 -0.28
C TYR A 283 -19.36 9.30 0.33
N VAL A 284 -20.63 9.31 -0.02
CA VAL A 284 -21.62 8.35 0.47
C VAL A 284 -21.44 7.00 -0.22
N LEU A 285 -21.35 5.94 0.57
CA LEU A 285 -21.37 4.57 0.06
C LEU A 285 -22.84 4.09 0.01
N GLU A 286 -23.23 3.54 -1.12
CA GLU A 286 -24.47 2.77 -1.22
C GLU A 286 -24.14 1.30 -0.86
N TYR A 287 -24.74 0.83 0.22
CA TYR A 287 -24.69 -0.56 0.63
C TYR A 287 -25.85 -1.29 -0.06
N LYS A 288 -25.57 -1.97 -1.16
CA LYS A 288 -26.53 -2.80 -1.89
C LYS A 288 -26.36 -4.26 -1.54
#